data_f482f149ac180487a1b20299d9b25644
#
_entry.id   f482f149ac180487a1b20299d9b25644
#
_cell.length_a   1.000
_cell.length_b   1.000
_cell.length_c   1.000
_cell.angle_alpha   90.00
_cell.angle_beta   90.00
_cell.angle_gamma   90.00
#
_symmetry.space_group_name_H-M   'P 1'
#
loop_
_entity.id
_entity.type
_entity.pdbx_description
1 polymer ?
#
loop_
_entity_poly.entity_id
_entity_poly.type
_entity_poly.pdbx_seq_one_letter_code
_entity_poly.pdbx_strand_id
1 'polypeptide(L)'
;MSLIATGTLNKMRASLDGAVSYRLPVGDEEVDLSPFLGKTLTLTHTGNIFCCSCGKKTKKSYSQGHCFVCMKKLASCDMCIMKPETCHYDQGTCREPQWGEENCMVDHFVYLSNTSSLKVGITRHTQIPTRWIDQGATQGLPIFKVKTRHISGLIEVELAKHIADKTNWRTLLKGDGEPIELQDRFAELLPLVQDKIAEIKQQFGEDAIEVLSETITDLSYPAQQHPTKITSHNFDKNPVVTGILQGIKGQYLIFDTGVINVRKFTSYEVEVSA
;
A
#
# COMPACT_ATOMS: atom_id res chain seq x y z
N MET A 1 -27.34 13.66 -10.46
CA MET A 1 -26.30 12.64 -10.23
C MET A 1 -26.89 11.29 -10.56
N SER A 2 -26.23 10.53 -11.39
CA SER A 2 -26.64 9.16 -11.74
C SER A 2 -25.84 8.17 -10.88
N LEU A 3 -26.52 7.11 -10.41
CA LEU A 3 -25.86 6.00 -9.72
C LEU A 3 -24.97 5.27 -10.75
N ILE A 4 -23.72 5.01 -10.35
CA ILE A 4 -22.71 4.32 -11.17
C ILE A 4 -22.50 2.90 -10.69
N ALA A 5 -22.30 2.70 -9.38
CA ALA A 5 -22.04 1.41 -8.78
C ALA A 5 -22.52 1.36 -7.33
N THR A 6 -22.86 0.15 -6.86
CA THR A 6 -23.22 -0.12 -5.45
C THR A 6 -22.53 -1.39 -5.00
N GLY A 7 -21.88 -1.35 -3.85
CA GLY A 7 -21.25 -2.54 -3.26
C GLY A 7 -20.15 -2.21 -2.26
N THR A 8 -19.41 -3.22 -1.85
CA THR A 8 -18.32 -3.06 -0.89
C THR A 8 -17.07 -2.47 -1.53
N LEU A 9 -16.52 -1.45 -0.90
CA LEU A 9 -15.22 -0.88 -1.30
C LEU A 9 -14.08 -1.87 -1.11
N ASN A 10 -13.19 -1.89 -2.09
CA ASN A 10 -11.87 -2.47 -1.97
C ASN A 10 -10.79 -1.41 -2.24
N LYS A 11 -9.53 -1.77 -1.97
CA LYS A 11 -8.42 -0.90 -2.35
C LYS A 11 -8.48 -0.61 -3.85
N MET A 12 -8.17 0.62 -4.25
CA MET A 12 -8.11 0.97 -5.67
C MET A 12 -7.09 0.08 -6.38
N ARG A 13 -7.43 -0.36 -7.57
CA ARG A 13 -6.49 -0.99 -8.50
C ARG A 13 -5.83 0.10 -9.33
N ALA A 14 -4.52 -0.05 -9.49
CA ALA A 14 -3.73 0.89 -10.27
C ALA A 14 -2.95 0.17 -11.35
N SER A 15 -2.75 0.82 -12.48
CA SER A 15 -1.84 0.42 -13.54
C SER A 15 -0.92 1.58 -13.92
N LEU A 16 0.26 1.24 -14.42
CA LEU A 16 1.26 2.18 -14.90
C LEU A 16 1.44 1.97 -16.41
N ASP A 17 1.00 2.96 -17.18
CA ASP A 17 1.21 3.03 -18.62
C ASP A 17 1.57 4.49 -18.95
N GLY A 18 2.86 4.79 -18.87
CA GLY A 18 3.36 6.18 -18.85
C GLY A 18 2.99 6.92 -17.55
N ALA A 19 1.70 7.10 -17.28
CA ALA A 19 1.18 7.66 -16.03
C ALA A 19 0.32 6.64 -15.27
N VAL A 20 0.16 6.87 -13.96
CA VAL A 20 -0.70 6.01 -13.12
C VAL A 20 -2.17 6.24 -13.44
N SER A 21 -2.90 5.17 -13.67
CA SER A 21 -4.36 5.17 -13.79
C SER A 21 -5.01 4.33 -12.70
N TYR A 22 -6.27 4.64 -12.36
CA TYR A 22 -6.96 4.04 -11.22
C TYR A 22 -8.35 3.54 -11.56
N ARG A 23 -8.67 2.36 -11.02
CA ARG A 23 -10.03 1.82 -10.95
C ARG A 23 -10.43 1.62 -9.50
N LEU A 24 -11.67 1.98 -9.18
CA LEU A 24 -12.27 1.80 -7.87
C LEU A 24 -13.16 0.54 -7.88
N PRO A 25 -12.74 -0.55 -7.23
CA PRO A 25 -13.60 -1.72 -7.07
C PRO A 25 -14.72 -1.42 -6.08
N VAL A 26 -15.97 -1.66 -6.50
CA VAL A 26 -17.20 -1.47 -5.72
C VAL A 26 -18.09 -2.69 -5.94
N GLY A 27 -18.13 -3.62 -4.98
CA GLY A 27 -18.75 -4.93 -5.19
C GLY A 27 -18.08 -5.70 -6.32
N ASP A 28 -18.86 -6.09 -7.31
CA ASP A 28 -18.38 -6.81 -8.50
C ASP A 28 -17.98 -5.88 -9.66
N GLU A 29 -18.17 -4.58 -9.49
CA GLU A 29 -17.87 -3.59 -10.53
C GLU A 29 -16.51 -2.91 -10.29
N GLU A 30 -15.89 -2.44 -11.37
CA GLU A 30 -14.66 -1.63 -11.36
C GLU A 30 -14.91 -0.30 -12.04
N VAL A 31 -15.06 0.75 -11.26
CA VAL A 31 -15.30 2.11 -11.76
C VAL A 31 -13.97 2.73 -12.21
N ASP A 32 -13.81 3.01 -13.51
CA ASP A 32 -12.69 3.84 -14.00
C ASP A 32 -12.85 5.26 -13.47
N LEU A 33 -11.81 5.76 -12.79
CA LEU A 33 -11.84 7.07 -12.15
C LEU A 33 -11.38 8.20 -13.11
N SER A 34 -10.72 7.87 -14.21
CA SER A 34 -10.16 8.86 -15.14
C SER A 34 -11.21 9.84 -15.70
N PRO A 35 -12.45 9.39 -16.09
CA PRO A 35 -13.48 10.30 -16.60
C PRO A 35 -14.05 11.28 -15.58
N PHE A 36 -13.80 11.05 -14.27
CA PHE A 36 -14.35 11.86 -13.18
C PHE A 36 -13.36 12.91 -12.66
N LEU A 37 -12.12 12.92 -13.14
CA LEU A 37 -11.18 14.01 -12.81
C LEU A 37 -11.74 15.36 -13.28
N GLY A 38 -11.78 16.33 -12.35
CA GLY A 38 -12.36 17.65 -12.55
C GLY A 38 -13.91 17.68 -12.50
N LYS A 39 -14.56 16.56 -12.18
CA LYS A 39 -16.02 16.47 -12.08
C LYS A 39 -16.46 16.12 -10.65
N THR A 40 -17.73 16.37 -10.37
CA THR A 40 -18.33 15.98 -9.09
C THR A 40 -18.44 14.46 -9.02
N LEU A 41 -17.94 13.89 -7.94
CA LEU A 41 -18.08 12.48 -7.57
C LEU A 41 -18.59 12.40 -6.13
N THR A 42 -19.54 11.48 -5.90
CA THR A 42 -20.14 11.27 -4.58
C THR A 42 -20.02 9.80 -4.19
N LEU A 43 -19.55 9.56 -2.97
CA LEU A 43 -19.56 8.26 -2.33
C LEU A 43 -20.45 8.34 -1.08
N THR A 44 -21.47 7.49 -1.01
CA THR A 44 -22.40 7.43 0.12
C THR A 44 -22.31 6.07 0.80
N HIS A 45 -21.85 6.04 2.06
CA HIS A 45 -21.86 4.81 2.86
C HIS A 45 -23.28 4.46 3.29
N THR A 46 -23.70 3.23 2.99
CA THR A 46 -25.07 2.73 3.28
C THR A 46 -25.31 2.36 4.76
N GLY A 47 -24.26 2.41 5.59
CA GLY A 47 -24.31 1.93 6.98
C GLY A 47 -23.97 0.46 7.14
N ASN A 48 -23.65 -0.25 6.06
CA ASN A 48 -23.30 -1.67 6.09
C ASN A 48 -21.80 -1.87 5.91
N ILE A 49 -21.24 -2.83 6.64
CA ILE A 49 -19.84 -3.28 6.49
C ILE A 49 -19.88 -4.80 6.36
N PHE A 50 -19.24 -5.35 5.32
CA PHE A 50 -19.20 -6.79 5.07
C PHE A 50 -17.76 -7.28 5.04
N CYS A 51 -17.45 -8.34 5.78
CA CYS A 51 -16.10 -8.91 5.83
C CYS A 51 -15.63 -9.35 4.44
N CYS A 52 -14.49 -8.87 4.00
CA CYS A 52 -13.91 -9.21 2.69
C CYS A 52 -13.54 -10.70 2.54
N SER A 53 -13.41 -11.44 3.67
CA SER A 53 -13.06 -12.87 3.65
C SER A 53 -14.26 -13.78 3.75
N CYS A 54 -15.20 -13.53 4.67
CA CYS A 54 -16.33 -14.44 4.90
C CYS A 54 -17.70 -13.88 4.48
N GLY A 55 -17.77 -12.65 3.94
CA GLY A 55 -19.00 -11.98 3.50
C GLY A 55 -19.96 -11.57 4.61
N LYS A 56 -19.72 -11.94 5.86
CA LYS A 56 -20.65 -11.65 6.96
C LYS A 56 -20.67 -10.16 7.29
N LYS A 57 -21.87 -9.63 7.60
CA LYS A 57 -22.04 -8.29 8.12
C LYS A 57 -21.31 -8.13 9.45
N THR A 58 -20.61 -7.03 9.62
CA THR A 58 -19.83 -6.71 10.81
C THR A 58 -20.04 -5.24 11.22
N LYS A 59 -19.84 -4.95 12.50
CA LYS A 59 -19.98 -3.58 13.03
C LYS A 59 -18.73 -2.71 12.76
N LYS A 60 -17.58 -3.34 12.43
CA LYS A 60 -16.32 -2.66 12.25
C LYS A 60 -15.42 -3.45 11.29
N SER A 61 -14.68 -2.74 10.46
CA SER A 61 -13.62 -3.30 9.63
C SER A 61 -12.31 -3.38 10.43
N TYR A 62 -11.77 -4.60 10.59
CA TYR A 62 -10.48 -4.87 11.20
C TYR A 62 -9.48 -5.23 10.10
N SER A 63 -8.20 -4.93 10.31
CA SER A 63 -7.11 -5.27 9.36
C SER A 63 -7.50 -5.01 7.90
N GLN A 64 -8.09 -3.84 7.64
CA GLN A 64 -8.47 -3.41 6.28
C GLN A 64 -9.46 -4.35 5.58
N GLY A 65 -10.58 -4.66 6.24
CA GLY A 65 -11.69 -5.32 5.58
C GLY A 65 -12.23 -6.56 6.29
N HIS A 66 -11.64 -7.03 7.36
CA HIS A 66 -12.04 -8.28 8.01
C HIS A 66 -13.00 -8.05 9.19
N CYS A 67 -13.86 -9.04 9.48
CA CYS A 67 -14.53 -9.12 10.76
C CYS A 67 -13.54 -9.58 11.85
N PHE A 68 -13.90 -9.40 13.12
CA PHE A 68 -13.04 -9.78 14.24
C PHE A 68 -12.60 -11.25 14.21
N VAL A 69 -13.49 -12.16 13.83
CA VAL A 69 -13.20 -13.61 13.77
C VAL A 69 -12.15 -13.90 12.67
N CYS A 70 -12.34 -13.35 11.45
CA CYS A 70 -11.40 -13.54 10.36
C CYS A 70 -10.03 -12.89 10.69
N MET A 71 -10.04 -11.67 11.25
CA MET A 71 -8.83 -11.01 11.70
C MET A 71 -8.01 -11.84 12.69
N LYS A 72 -8.68 -12.62 13.56
CA LYS A 72 -8.00 -13.50 14.54
C LYS A 72 -7.48 -14.81 13.92
N LYS A 73 -8.09 -15.29 12.83
CA LYS A 73 -7.80 -16.62 12.26
C LYS A 73 -6.83 -16.59 11.09
N LEU A 74 -6.94 -15.58 10.23
CA LEU A 74 -6.20 -15.55 8.97
C LEU A 74 -4.72 -15.20 9.15
N ALA A 75 -3.87 -15.88 8.40
CA ALA A 75 -2.44 -15.57 8.33
C ALA A 75 -2.19 -14.15 7.77
N SER A 76 -2.99 -13.71 6.78
CA SER A 76 -2.93 -12.35 6.22
C SER A 76 -3.21 -11.23 7.23
N CYS A 77 -3.73 -11.57 8.42
CA CYS A 77 -3.98 -10.63 9.52
C CYS A 77 -3.04 -10.84 10.71
N ASP A 78 -2.08 -11.74 10.60
CA ASP A 78 -1.12 -11.99 11.69
C ASP A 78 -0.18 -10.80 11.87
N MET A 79 0.42 -10.71 13.08
CA MET A 79 1.35 -9.63 13.42
C MET A 79 2.60 -9.65 12.53
N CYS A 80 3.06 -10.83 12.12
CA CYS A 80 4.20 -10.98 11.20
C CYS A 80 3.94 -10.37 9.80
N ILE A 81 2.69 -10.06 9.43
CA ILE A 81 2.40 -9.28 8.22
C ILE A 81 2.82 -7.81 8.38
N MET A 82 2.75 -7.28 9.59
CA MET A 82 3.18 -5.92 9.91
C MET A 82 4.63 -5.86 10.39
N LYS A 83 5.14 -6.96 10.94
CA LYS A 83 6.50 -7.13 11.49
C LYS A 83 7.11 -8.41 10.95
N PRO A 84 7.56 -8.43 9.68
CA PRO A 84 8.03 -9.65 9.02
C PRO A 84 9.22 -10.32 9.70
N GLU A 85 10.04 -9.53 10.39
CA GLU A 85 11.16 -10.00 11.20
C GLU A 85 10.74 -10.93 12.35
N THR A 86 9.45 -10.90 12.73
CA THR A 86 8.88 -11.77 13.77
C THR A 86 8.20 -13.02 13.19
N CYS A 87 8.48 -13.37 11.94
CA CYS A 87 7.89 -14.55 11.31
C CYS A 87 8.19 -15.81 12.12
N HIS A 88 7.17 -16.62 12.32
CA HIS A 88 7.23 -17.85 13.12
C HIS A 88 6.85 -19.11 12.32
N TYR A 89 6.98 -19.04 10.98
CA TYR A 89 6.67 -20.14 10.07
C TYR A 89 7.52 -21.37 10.38
N ASP A 90 8.84 -21.20 10.55
CA ASP A 90 9.79 -22.28 10.84
C ASP A 90 9.58 -22.93 12.22
N GLN A 91 8.82 -22.27 13.09
CA GLN A 91 8.41 -22.81 14.38
C GLN A 91 7.14 -23.69 14.27
N GLY A 92 6.55 -23.84 13.07
CA GLY A 92 5.33 -24.59 12.86
C GLY A 92 4.07 -23.94 13.42
N THR A 93 4.11 -22.66 13.76
CA THR A 93 3.00 -21.94 14.43
C THR A 93 2.29 -20.95 13.50
N CYS A 94 2.62 -20.93 12.20
CA CYS A 94 1.90 -20.12 11.21
C CYS A 94 0.41 -20.49 11.21
N ARG A 95 -0.47 -19.50 11.21
CA ARG A 95 -1.95 -19.72 11.26
C ARG A 95 -2.48 -20.49 10.06
N GLU A 96 -1.92 -20.25 8.86
CA GLU A 96 -2.27 -20.91 7.62
C GLU A 96 -0.96 -21.20 6.85
N PRO A 97 -0.28 -22.35 7.10
CA PRO A 97 1.03 -22.64 6.50
C PRO A 97 1.02 -22.60 4.97
N GLN A 98 -0.02 -23.19 4.33
CA GLN A 98 -0.14 -23.19 2.88
C GLN A 98 -0.23 -21.77 2.30
N TRP A 99 -1.01 -20.89 2.93
CA TRP A 99 -1.04 -19.48 2.56
C TRP A 99 0.34 -18.82 2.76
N GLY A 100 1.04 -19.22 3.81
CA GLY A 100 2.42 -18.77 4.09
C GLY A 100 3.38 -19.16 2.96
N GLU A 101 3.29 -20.39 2.48
CA GLU A 101 4.10 -20.87 1.33
C GLU A 101 3.85 -20.03 0.07
N GLU A 102 2.59 -19.77 -0.26
CA GLU A 102 2.20 -19.01 -1.45
C GLU A 102 2.51 -17.50 -1.36
N ASN A 103 2.56 -16.94 -0.15
CA ASN A 103 2.61 -15.48 0.04
C ASN A 103 3.85 -14.96 0.77
N CYS A 104 4.51 -15.81 1.58
CA CYS A 104 5.65 -15.40 2.41
C CYS A 104 6.95 -16.15 2.05
N MET A 105 6.85 -17.43 1.67
CA MET A 105 8.01 -18.27 1.29
C MET A 105 8.30 -18.17 -0.23
N VAL A 106 8.12 -17.00 -0.79
CA VAL A 106 8.38 -16.63 -2.19
C VAL A 106 9.30 -15.41 -2.23
N ASP A 107 9.91 -15.16 -3.39
CA ASP A 107 10.81 -14.03 -3.58
C ASP A 107 10.14 -12.69 -3.22
N HIS A 108 10.86 -11.88 -2.44
CA HIS A 108 10.47 -10.52 -2.07
C HIS A 108 11.53 -9.53 -2.53
N PHE A 109 11.09 -8.30 -2.78
CA PHE A 109 11.97 -7.15 -2.95
C PHE A 109 11.99 -6.31 -1.68
N VAL A 110 13.20 -5.86 -1.32
CA VAL A 110 13.40 -4.69 -0.48
C VAL A 110 13.72 -3.52 -1.39
N TYR A 111 13.10 -2.39 -1.18
CA TYR A 111 13.20 -1.24 -2.06
C TYR A 111 13.35 0.07 -1.29
N LEU A 112 13.96 1.05 -1.94
CA LEU A 112 13.88 2.45 -1.55
C LEU A 112 12.76 3.12 -2.34
N SER A 113 12.09 4.08 -1.75
CA SER A 113 11.08 4.90 -2.43
C SER A 113 11.05 6.32 -1.90
N ASN A 114 10.61 7.24 -2.76
CA ASN A 114 10.31 8.61 -2.39
C ASN A 114 8.81 8.76 -2.15
N THR A 115 8.41 8.88 -0.88
CA THR A 115 7.00 9.06 -0.46
C THR A 115 6.83 10.36 0.33
N SER A 116 7.37 11.48 -0.12
CA SER A 116 7.62 12.75 0.58
C SER A 116 8.94 12.78 1.39
N SER A 117 9.60 11.68 1.53
CA SER A 117 10.95 11.48 2.08
C SER A 117 11.44 10.10 1.67
N LEU A 118 12.74 9.85 1.84
CA LEU A 118 13.30 8.53 1.63
C LEU A 118 12.65 7.51 2.57
N LYS A 119 12.23 6.39 2.01
CA LYS A 119 11.61 5.28 2.73
C LYS A 119 12.18 3.95 2.27
N VAL A 120 12.41 3.03 3.19
CA VAL A 120 12.59 1.60 2.90
C VAL A 120 11.23 0.88 3.00
N GLY A 121 11.04 -0.12 2.17
CA GLY A 121 9.84 -0.97 2.22
C GLY A 121 10.09 -2.32 1.58
N ILE A 122 9.15 -3.22 1.79
CA ILE A 122 9.19 -4.58 1.28
C ILE A 122 7.94 -4.93 0.49
N THR A 123 8.08 -5.84 -0.47
CA THR A 123 6.96 -6.36 -1.23
C THR A 123 7.30 -7.69 -1.87
N ARG A 124 6.28 -8.50 -2.20
CA ARG A 124 6.48 -9.66 -3.09
C ARG A 124 6.97 -9.19 -4.46
N HIS A 125 7.80 -9.99 -5.11
CA HIS A 125 8.35 -9.65 -6.42
C HIS A 125 7.28 -9.31 -7.47
N THR A 126 6.08 -9.92 -7.37
CA THR A 126 4.96 -9.68 -8.30
C THR A 126 4.19 -8.38 -8.06
N GLN A 127 4.54 -7.61 -7.03
CA GLN A 127 3.76 -6.44 -6.60
C GLN A 127 4.42 -5.09 -6.92
N ILE A 128 5.49 -5.09 -7.70
CA ILE A 128 6.08 -3.88 -8.26
C ILE A 128 5.45 -3.66 -9.66
N PRO A 129 5.06 -2.44 -10.04
CA PRO A 129 5.12 -1.17 -9.29
C PRO A 129 3.91 -0.90 -8.38
N THR A 130 2.90 -1.79 -8.35
CA THR A 130 1.64 -1.59 -7.62
C THR A 130 1.86 -1.17 -6.16
N ARG A 131 2.86 -1.74 -5.48
CA ARG A 131 3.17 -1.40 -4.08
C ARG A 131 3.62 0.04 -3.92
N TRP A 132 4.43 0.55 -4.82
CA TRP A 132 4.87 1.95 -4.82
C TRP A 132 3.70 2.89 -5.08
N ILE A 133 2.86 2.54 -6.07
CA ILE A 133 1.66 3.30 -6.39
C ILE A 133 0.71 3.34 -5.18
N ASP A 134 0.44 2.20 -4.53
CA ASP A 134 -0.41 2.13 -3.33
C ASP A 134 0.07 3.06 -2.19
N GLN A 135 1.37 3.29 -2.11
CA GLN A 135 1.99 4.18 -1.13
C GLN A 135 2.07 5.64 -1.59
N GLY A 136 1.74 5.93 -2.85
CA GLY A 136 1.85 7.26 -3.44
C GLY A 136 3.29 7.71 -3.67
N ALA A 137 4.23 6.76 -3.82
CA ALA A 137 5.62 7.08 -4.10
C ALA A 137 5.77 7.72 -5.48
N THR A 138 6.64 8.72 -5.59
CA THR A 138 7.00 9.36 -6.88
C THR A 138 8.20 8.69 -7.53
N GLN A 139 9.00 7.95 -6.76
CA GLN A 139 10.14 7.17 -7.23
C GLN A 139 10.22 5.85 -6.47
N GLY A 140 10.66 4.80 -7.14
CA GLY A 140 10.93 3.50 -6.54
C GLY A 140 12.18 2.85 -7.11
N LEU A 141 12.96 2.18 -6.25
CA LEU A 141 14.19 1.47 -6.61
C LEU A 141 14.27 0.16 -5.82
N PRO A 142 14.18 -1.02 -6.46
CA PRO A 142 14.46 -2.29 -5.80
C PRO A 142 15.97 -2.36 -5.51
N ILE A 143 16.34 -2.71 -4.27
CA ILE A 143 17.73 -2.74 -3.83
C ILE A 143 18.21 -4.14 -3.46
N PHE A 144 17.30 -4.99 -2.94
CA PHE A 144 17.59 -6.40 -2.69
C PHE A 144 16.45 -7.28 -3.18
N LYS A 145 16.81 -8.45 -3.68
CA LYS A 145 15.92 -9.59 -3.87
C LYS A 145 16.23 -10.62 -2.80
N VAL A 146 15.22 -11.12 -2.12
CA VAL A 146 15.37 -12.08 -1.01
C VAL A 146 14.36 -13.21 -1.15
N LYS A 147 14.70 -14.39 -0.64
CA LYS A 147 13.91 -15.62 -0.81
C LYS A 147 12.58 -15.63 -0.05
N THR A 148 12.49 -14.92 1.06
CA THR A 148 11.29 -14.96 1.90
C THR A 148 10.93 -13.59 2.45
N ARG A 149 9.66 -13.45 2.85
CA ARG A 149 9.19 -12.27 3.56
C ARG A 149 9.92 -12.05 4.89
N HIS A 150 10.29 -13.12 5.59
CA HIS A 150 11.06 -13.04 6.84
C HIS A 150 12.40 -12.34 6.60
N ILE A 151 13.16 -12.79 5.62
CA ILE A 151 14.45 -12.21 5.28
C ILE A 151 14.28 -10.74 4.87
N SER A 152 13.22 -10.40 4.10
CA SER A 152 12.96 -9.01 3.75
C SER A 152 12.72 -8.12 4.98
N GLY A 153 12.05 -8.65 6.01
CA GLY A 153 11.86 -7.93 7.28
C GLY A 153 13.15 -7.73 8.06
N LEU A 154 14.02 -8.74 8.11
CA LEU A 154 15.30 -8.63 8.80
C LEU A 154 16.18 -7.52 8.24
N ILE A 155 16.30 -7.42 6.92
CA ILE A 155 17.09 -6.37 6.28
C ILE A 155 16.37 -5.01 6.28
N GLU A 156 15.03 -4.97 6.18
CA GLU A 156 14.24 -3.75 6.29
C GLU A 156 14.45 -3.06 7.65
N VAL A 157 14.39 -3.82 8.73
CA VAL A 157 14.62 -3.32 10.11
C VAL A 157 16.04 -2.77 10.25
N GLU A 158 17.04 -3.41 9.66
CA GLU A 158 18.42 -2.92 9.70
C GLU A 158 18.56 -1.59 8.94
N LEU A 159 18.06 -1.53 7.70
CA LEU A 159 18.06 -0.31 6.91
C LEU A 159 17.31 0.85 7.60
N ALA A 160 16.20 0.55 8.27
CA ALA A 160 15.38 1.55 8.95
C ALA A 160 16.13 2.27 10.09
N LYS A 161 17.21 1.70 10.63
CA LYS A 161 18.07 2.36 11.63
C LYS A 161 18.83 3.55 11.03
N HIS A 162 19.05 3.54 9.73
CA HIS A 162 19.84 4.53 8.98
C HIS A 162 18.99 5.50 8.15
N ILE A 163 17.67 5.29 8.11
CA ILE A 163 16.72 6.10 7.37
C ILE A 163 15.74 6.76 8.36
N ALA A 164 15.66 8.08 8.33
CA ALA A 164 14.68 8.81 9.11
C ALA A 164 13.29 8.65 8.45
N ASP A 165 12.63 7.49 8.66
CA ASP A 165 11.28 7.26 8.13
C ASP A 165 10.25 8.07 8.92
N LYS A 166 9.93 9.26 8.42
CA LYS A 166 8.84 10.10 8.93
C LYS A 166 7.88 10.43 7.77
N THR A 167 7.35 9.41 7.12
CA THR A 167 6.37 9.63 6.07
C THR A 167 5.16 10.38 6.63
N ASN A 168 4.99 11.62 6.21
CA ASN A 168 3.82 12.42 6.52
C ASN A 168 2.84 12.33 5.35
N TRP A 169 1.76 11.55 5.50
CA TRP A 169 0.75 11.38 4.46
C TRP A 169 0.13 12.72 4.01
N ARG A 170 0.12 13.74 4.86
CA ARG A 170 -0.34 15.08 4.47
C ARG A 170 0.65 15.76 3.52
N THR A 171 1.95 15.61 3.77
CA THR A 171 2.98 16.12 2.86
C THR A 171 2.93 15.38 1.52
N LEU A 172 2.74 14.06 1.55
CA LEU A 172 2.58 13.22 0.37
C LEU A 172 1.51 13.74 -0.59
N LEU A 173 0.38 14.23 -0.07
CA LEU A 173 -0.77 14.67 -0.88
C LEU A 173 -0.67 16.13 -1.32
N LYS A 174 0.27 16.93 -0.80
CA LYS A 174 0.44 18.34 -1.16
C LYS A 174 1.26 18.57 -2.42
N GLY A 175 1.82 17.54 -3.01
CA GLY A 175 2.62 17.63 -4.22
C GLY A 175 3.43 16.35 -4.46
N ASP A 176 4.28 16.37 -5.46
CA ASP A 176 5.10 15.20 -5.79
C ASP A 176 6.42 15.15 -5.02
N GLY A 177 6.76 16.23 -4.32
CA GLY A 177 8.02 16.34 -3.60
C GLY A 177 9.22 16.54 -4.55
N GLU A 178 10.39 16.78 -3.97
CA GLU A 178 11.63 16.86 -4.73
C GLU A 178 12.14 15.44 -5.05
N PRO A 179 12.68 15.21 -6.25
CA PRO A 179 13.34 13.95 -6.59
C PRO A 179 14.49 13.63 -5.62
N ILE A 180 14.71 12.35 -5.37
CA ILE A 180 15.81 11.83 -4.54
C ILE A 180 16.71 10.97 -5.44
N GLU A 181 18.03 11.14 -5.33
CA GLU A 181 19.00 10.26 -5.98
C GLU A 181 19.05 8.91 -5.24
N LEU A 182 18.05 8.04 -5.49
CA LEU A 182 17.88 6.78 -4.76
C LEU A 182 19.07 5.83 -4.91
N GLN A 183 19.77 5.86 -6.05
CA GLN A 183 20.97 5.05 -6.29
C GLN A 183 22.13 5.50 -5.40
N ASP A 184 22.35 6.82 -5.29
CA ASP A 184 23.39 7.38 -4.41
C ASP A 184 23.06 7.07 -2.94
N ARG A 185 21.78 7.21 -2.56
CA ARG A 185 21.34 6.86 -1.22
C ARG A 185 21.52 5.37 -0.94
N PHE A 186 21.32 4.50 -1.91
CA PHE A 186 21.59 3.07 -1.74
C PHE A 186 23.09 2.80 -1.61
N ALA A 187 23.95 3.46 -2.41
CA ALA A 187 25.40 3.33 -2.30
C ALA A 187 25.92 3.75 -0.90
N GLU A 188 25.31 4.76 -0.28
CA GLU A 188 25.62 5.16 1.11
C GLU A 188 25.15 4.15 2.16
N LEU A 189 23.97 3.52 1.94
CA LEU A 189 23.37 2.59 2.89
C LEU A 189 23.98 1.18 2.83
N LEU A 190 24.38 0.72 1.65
CA LEU A 190 24.86 -0.64 1.43
C LEU A 190 26.03 -1.03 2.35
N PRO A 191 27.08 -0.22 2.55
CA PRO A 191 28.17 -0.52 3.49
C PRO A 191 27.69 -0.70 4.94
N LEU A 192 26.64 0.04 5.33
CA LEU A 192 26.14 0.06 6.71
C LEU A 192 25.37 -1.23 7.09
N VAL A 193 24.97 -2.01 6.10
CA VAL A 193 24.17 -3.23 6.30
C VAL A 193 24.91 -4.51 5.89
N GLN A 194 26.21 -4.44 5.57
CA GLN A 194 27.00 -5.58 5.12
C GLN A 194 27.07 -6.70 6.17
N ASP A 195 27.22 -6.37 7.45
CA ASP A 195 27.25 -7.35 8.53
C ASP A 195 25.93 -8.11 8.60
N LYS A 196 24.78 -7.41 8.43
CA LYS A 196 23.46 -8.05 8.41
C LYS A 196 23.27 -8.93 7.17
N ILE A 197 23.79 -8.52 6.01
CA ILE A 197 23.79 -9.35 4.81
C ILE A 197 24.58 -10.64 5.04
N ALA A 198 25.78 -10.54 5.63
CA ALA A 198 26.60 -11.70 5.97
C ALA A 198 25.91 -12.65 6.94
N GLU A 199 25.27 -12.11 7.98
CA GLU A 199 24.46 -12.88 8.94
C GLU A 199 23.31 -13.64 8.24
N ILE A 200 22.57 -12.95 7.36
CA ILE A 200 21.47 -13.54 6.57
C ILE A 200 22.00 -14.68 5.70
N LYS A 201 23.11 -14.48 5.00
CA LYS A 201 23.72 -15.53 4.16
C LYS A 201 24.19 -16.72 4.98
N GLN A 202 24.80 -16.48 6.12
CA GLN A 202 25.23 -17.55 7.04
C GLN A 202 24.05 -18.38 7.55
N GLN A 203 22.92 -17.72 7.87
CA GLN A 203 21.76 -18.37 8.48
C GLN A 203 20.87 -19.08 7.44
N PHE A 204 20.66 -18.46 6.27
CA PHE A 204 19.65 -18.89 5.28
C PHE A 204 20.24 -19.36 3.94
N GLY A 205 21.56 -19.31 3.77
CA GLY A 205 22.27 -19.68 2.56
C GLY A 205 22.75 -18.48 1.72
N GLU A 206 23.77 -18.72 0.88
CA GLU A 206 24.40 -17.66 0.07
C GLU A 206 23.45 -16.96 -0.90
N ASP A 207 22.44 -17.67 -1.38
CA ASP A 207 21.42 -17.17 -2.32
C ASP A 207 20.18 -16.55 -1.62
N ALA A 208 20.21 -16.43 -0.28
CA ALA A 208 19.08 -15.91 0.50
C ALA A 208 18.81 -14.43 0.24
N ILE A 209 19.85 -13.66 -0.10
CA ILE A 209 19.80 -12.22 -0.41
C ILE A 209 20.74 -11.89 -1.57
N GLU A 210 20.20 -11.20 -2.56
CA GLU A 210 20.89 -10.70 -3.74
C GLU A 210 20.84 -9.17 -3.75
N VAL A 211 21.99 -8.52 -3.97
CA VAL A 211 22.07 -7.08 -4.18
C VAL A 211 21.71 -6.77 -5.62
N LEU A 212 20.78 -5.86 -5.83
CA LEU A 212 20.30 -5.50 -7.15
C LEU A 212 20.98 -4.23 -7.67
N SER A 213 21.11 -4.14 -9.00
CA SER A 213 21.55 -2.94 -9.72
C SER A 213 20.48 -2.55 -10.72
N GLU A 214 19.39 -1.99 -10.19
CA GLU A 214 18.20 -1.61 -10.96
C GLU A 214 18.18 -0.11 -11.26
N THR A 215 17.32 0.29 -12.19
CA THR A 215 17.04 1.69 -12.50
C THR A 215 15.91 2.22 -11.67
N ILE A 216 15.93 3.53 -11.39
CA ILE A 216 14.83 4.22 -10.71
C ILE A 216 13.61 4.21 -11.63
N THR A 217 12.46 3.86 -11.04
CA THR A 217 11.16 4.01 -11.70
C THR A 217 10.49 5.27 -11.17
N ASP A 218 10.21 6.21 -12.07
CA ASP A 218 9.44 7.42 -11.76
C ASP A 218 7.94 7.15 -11.91
N LEU A 219 7.15 7.76 -11.03
CA LEU A 219 5.71 7.57 -10.96
C LEU A 219 5.01 8.93 -10.93
N SER A 220 4.14 9.17 -11.91
CA SER A 220 3.31 10.37 -11.99
C SER A 220 1.83 10.05 -11.75
N TYR A 221 1.15 10.88 -10.98
CA TYR A 221 -0.22 10.66 -10.54
C TYR A 221 -1.19 11.59 -11.24
N PRO A 222 -2.44 11.13 -11.49
CA PRO A 222 -3.47 11.97 -12.07
C PRO A 222 -3.97 12.98 -11.02
N ALA A 223 -3.33 14.14 -10.94
CA ALA A 223 -3.69 15.24 -10.05
C ALA A 223 -3.74 16.55 -10.85
N GLN A 224 -4.93 17.15 -10.94
CA GLN A 224 -5.11 18.48 -11.55
C GLN A 224 -4.75 19.58 -10.55
N GLN A 225 -4.96 19.32 -9.28
CA GLN A 225 -4.67 20.27 -8.19
C GLN A 225 -4.32 19.52 -6.91
N HIS A 226 -3.30 19.99 -6.20
CA HIS A 226 -2.92 19.50 -4.88
C HIS A 226 -3.53 20.37 -3.77
N PRO A 227 -4.01 19.76 -2.68
CA PRO A 227 -4.61 20.50 -1.58
C PRO A 227 -3.56 21.27 -0.77
N THR A 228 -3.79 22.56 -0.51
CA THR A 228 -2.97 23.36 0.40
C THR A 228 -3.23 23.01 1.86
N LYS A 229 -4.52 22.80 2.21
CA LYS A 229 -4.98 22.35 3.52
C LYS A 229 -5.68 21.01 3.38
N ILE A 230 -5.30 20.04 4.22
CA ILE A 230 -5.87 18.70 4.15
C ILE A 230 -6.90 18.49 5.25
N THR A 231 -8.15 18.32 4.83
CA THR A 231 -9.27 17.81 5.62
C THR A 231 -9.51 16.35 5.25
N SER A 232 -9.59 15.45 6.23
CA SER A 232 -9.83 14.03 5.96
C SER A 232 -11.30 13.69 6.16
N HIS A 233 -11.93 13.16 5.11
CA HIS A 233 -13.26 12.57 5.19
C HIS A 233 -13.24 11.23 5.93
N ASN A 234 -14.34 10.90 6.59
CA ASN A 234 -14.48 9.67 7.36
C ASN A 234 -15.94 9.23 7.38
N PHE A 235 -16.26 8.10 6.79
CA PHE A 235 -17.61 7.54 6.73
C PHE A 235 -18.22 7.25 8.11
N ASP A 236 -17.41 6.94 9.13
CA ASP A 236 -17.92 6.74 10.49
C ASP A 236 -18.47 8.04 11.13
N LYS A 237 -18.08 9.21 10.59
CA LYS A 237 -18.52 10.53 11.07
C LYS A 237 -19.55 11.18 10.15
N ASN A 238 -19.36 11.06 8.85
CA ASN A 238 -20.25 11.57 7.82
C ASN A 238 -20.33 10.52 6.71
N PRO A 239 -21.49 9.88 6.49
CA PRO A 239 -21.61 8.82 5.49
C PRO A 239 -21.49 9.31 4.05
N VAL A 240 -21.58 10.61 3.80
CA VAL A 240 -21.49 11.18 2.45
C VAL A 240 -20.17 11.92 2.26
N VAL A 241 -19.47 11.56 1.21
CA VAL A 241 -18.29 12.28 0.70
C VAL A 241 -18.61 12.72 -0.70
N THR A 242 -18.64 14.03 -0.93
CA THR A 242 -18.95 14.63 -2.24
C THR A 242 -18.06 15.83 -2.51
N GLY A 243 -17.73 16.04 -3.77
CA GLY A 243 -16.93 17.17 -4.23
C GLY A 243 -16.41 16.97 -5.64
N ILE A 244 -15.65 17.92 -6.14
CA ILE A 244 -14.94 17.81 -7.41
C ILE A 244 -13.68 16.96 -7.18
N LEU A 245 -13.55 15.85 -7.89
CA LEU A 245 -12.35 14.99 -7.82
C LEU A 245 -11.18 15.70 -8.49
N GLN A 246 -10.27 16.25 -7.70
CA GLN A 246 -9.11 17.03 -8.16
C GLN A 246 -7.90 16.17 -8.47
N GLY A 247 -7.80 14.99 -7.86
CA GLY A 247 -6.68 14.09 -8.08
C GLY A 247 -6.80 12.76 -7.34
N ILE A 248 -5.89 11.86 -7.69
CA ILE A 248 -5.77 10.54 -7.06
C ILE A 248 -4.28 10.28 -6.84
N LYS A 249 -3.89 9.95 -5.60
CA LYS A 249 -2.51 9.58 -5.27
C LYS A 249 -2.46 8.51 -4.19
N GLY A 250 -1.74 7.43 -4.45
CA GLY A 250 -1.75 6.26 -3.57
C GLY A 250 -3.16 5.66 -3.48
N GLN A 251 -3.64 5.49 -2.27
CA GLN A 251 -5.01 5.05 -2.00
C GLN A 251 -5.94 6.21 -1.58
N TYR A 252 -5.61 7.45 -1.98
CA TYR A 252 -6.39 8.64 -1.67
C TYR A 252 -7.10 9.20 -2.89
N LEU A 253 -8.41 9.47 -2.74
CA LEU A 253 -9.15 10.39 -3.59
C LEU A 253 -9.03 11.79 -3.00
N ILE A 254 -8.66 12.76 -3.84
CA ILE A 254 -8.44 14.16 -3.46
C ILE A 254 -9.58 14.97 -4.05
N PHE A 255 -10.45 15.50 -3.18
CA PHE A 255 -11.56 16.37 -3.55
C PHE A 255 -11.25 17.83 -3.17
N ASP A 256 -11.97 18.76 -3.76
CA ASP A 256 -11.98 20.18 -3.35
C ASP A 256 -12.45 20.34 -1.89
N THR A 257 -13.29 19.42 -1.39
CA THR A 257 -13.83 19.40 -0.02
C THR A 257 -12.91 18.70 0.99
N GLY A 258 -11.90 17.96 0.53
CA GLY A 258 -10.99 17.19 1.38
C GLY A 258 -10.50 15.90 0.73
N VAL A 259 -9.94 14.99 1.50
CA VAL A 259 -9.38 13.73 1.00
C VAL A 259 -9.97 12.53 1.71
N ILE A 260 -10.11 11.41 1.01
CA ILE A 260 -10.49 10.13 1.62
C ILE A 260 -9.49 9.04 1.26
N ASN A 261 -9.04 8.28 2.26
CA ASN A 261 -8.25 7.07 2.04
C ASN A 261 -9.19 5.89 1.82
N VAL A 262 -9.33 5.43 0.58
CA VAL A 262 -10.22 4.33 0.20
C VAL A 262 -9.88 3.04 0.94
N ARG A 263 -8.58 2.74 1.06
CA ARG A 263 -8.11 1.51 1.73
C ARG A 263 -8.52 1.42 3.20
N LYS A 264 -8.67 2.55 3.87
CA LYS A 264 -9.17 2.60 5.25
C LYS A 264 -10.60 2.08 5.38
N PHE A 265 -11.39 2.23 4.32
CA PHE A 265 -12.81 1.87 4.26
C PHE A 265 -13.07 0.62 3.42
N THR A 266 -12.05 -0.23 3.25
CA THR A 266 -12.26 -1.57 2.65
C THR A 266 -13.36 -2.30 3.42
N SER A 267 -14.28 -2.93 2.68
CA SER A 267 -15.47 -3.64 3.19
C SER A 267 -16.67 -2.77 3.56
N TYR A 268 -16.55 -1.44 3.52
CA TYR A 268 -17.71 -0.55 3.65
C TYR A 268 -18.55 -0.62 2.37
N GLU A 269 -19.86 -0.85 2.52
CA GLU A 269 -20.77 -0.78 1.37
C GLU A 269 -21.07 0.69 1.06
N VAL A 270 -20.89 1.03 -0.21
CA VAL A 270 -21.12 2.40 -0.70
C VAL A 270 -21.91 2.41 -2.00
N GLU A 271 -22.60 3.52 -2.24
CA GLU A 271 -23.11 3.94 -3.53
C GLU A 271 -22.16 4.99 -4.12
N VAL A 272 -21.77 4.82 -5.38
CA VAL A 272 -20.97 5.78 -6.15
C VAL A 272 -21.86 6.44 -7.18
N SER A 273 -21.88 7.77 -7.23
CA SER A 273 -22.67 8.55 -8.18
C SER A 273 -21.92 9.77 -8.70
N ALA A 274 -22.25 10.21 -9.93
CA ALA A 274 -21.70 11.39 -10.57
C ALA A 274 -22.77 12.15 -11.38
#